data_50dea6d0c051198aa11e5c7ebdbaac87
#
_entry.id   50dea6d0c051198aa11e5c7ebdbaac87
#
_cell.length_a   1.000
_cell.length_b   1.000
_cell.length_c   1.000
_cell.angle_alpha   90.00
_cell.angle_beta   90.00
_cell.angle_gamma   90.00
#
_symmetry.space_group_name_H-M   'P 1'
#
loop_
_entity.id
_entity.type
_entity.pdbx_description
1 polymer ?
#
loop_
_entity_poly.entity_id
_entity_poly.type
_entity_poly.pdbx_seq_one_letter_code
_entity_poly.pdbx_strand_id
1 'polypeptide(L)'
;MGLDNYIQTAMRSILRNPILEVLTEIKITKILKQSNFVKREVGYPPFQIILHFVYMLVMNKRQSTFIKNSENAFGKDAYYRFIKESRYNWRKFLILSSAAILQRIKPLHKNGEHRLLIIDDTVEPKRGKFIEGSCKYVWSNKEHKSINALNIVSLNYADSHSTFQVDFSIKMNDSKRKEISEFTSKLHHRSNSYQRKSEIIKSKNTLAIEMLERALNNGVEADYLLVDSWYAKPNFIEKANELGMPVISRLPNNKLIWNFKGKHKTMNAIYESLKNSRHKSGGQHGKISYKYFDAIIEHAVLGKIKLVFLHTGKDLLVFISTDITIAGKEIIATYKKRWNIEQGYKDLRNLFGLGKEENRIYEALIAKITLSMFTYNIVSYINRIKHEPQTLGELFRDLECELETLAISMQLFIQILTKISEIQNVVKDNKDLLNIIAVLSAYTKKQLGFMCES
;
A
#
# COMPACT_ATOMS: atom_id res chain seq x y z
N MET A 1 -41.55 12.22 -14.30
CA MET A 1 -40.38 11.33 -14.24
C MET A 1 -40.81 9.99 -14.80
N GLY A 2 -40.27 9.58 -15.94
CA GLY A 2 -40.71 8.35 -16.60
C GLY A 2 -40.25 7.12 -15.81
N LEU A 3 -40.98 6.01 -15.96
CA LEU A 3 -40.69 4.70 -15.35
C LEU A 3 -39.23 4.28 -15.54
N ASP A 4 -38.65 4.62 -16.71
CA ASP A 4 -37.24 4.35 -17.03
C ASP A 4 -36.26 5.03 -16.09
N ASN A 5 -36.51 6.28 -15.68
CA ASN A 5 -35.67 7.00 -14.73
C ASN A 5 -35.76 6.42 -13.32
N TYR A 6 -36.92 5.95 -12.91
CA TYR A 6 -37.14 5.29 -11.63
C TYR A 6 -36.45 3.93 -11.59
N ILE A 7 -36.61 3.11 -12.64
CA ILE A 7 -35.95 1.80 -12.77
C ILE A 7 -34.42 1.98 -12.81
N GLN A 8 -33.91 2.93 -13.59
CA GLN A 8 -32.45 3.21 -13.64
C GLN A 8 -31.91 3.68 -12.30
N THR A 9 -32.67 4.52 -11.58
CA THR A 9 -32.24 5.02 -10.26
C THR A 9 -32.27 3.91 -9.22
N ALA A 10 -33.33 3.10 -9.19
CA ALA A 10 -33.44 1.94 -8.29
C ALA A 10 -32.36 0.90 -8.59
N MET A 11 -32.11 0.59 -9.86
CA MET A 11 -31.03 -0.34 -10.24
C MET A 11 -29.64 0.18 -9.90
N ARG A 12 -29.37 1.49 -10.07
CA ARG A 12 -28.12 2.10 -9.64
C ARG A 12 -27.90 1.97 -8.14
N SER A 13 -28.95 2.11 -7.33
CA SER A 13 -28.85 1.95 -5.87
C SER A 13 -28.62 0.51 -5.42
N ILE A 14 -29.24 -0.46 -6.13
CA ILE A 14 -29.12 -1.90 -5.84
C ILE A 14 -27.78 -2.49 -6.33
N LEU A 15 -27.25 -1.98 -7.45
CA LEU A 15 -26.02 -2.48 -8.08
C LEU A 15 -24.82 -1.57 -7.83
N ARG A 16 -24.86 -0.76 -6.78
CA ARG A 16 -23.75 0.10 -6.41
C ARG A 16 -22.52 -0.73 -6.06
N ASN A 17 -21.45 -0.53 -6.80
CA ASN A 17 -20.17 -1.21 -6.56
C ASN A 17 -19.10 -0.17 -6.15
N PRO A 18 -18.84 -0.01 -4.85
CA PRO A 18 -17.93 1.02 -4.37
C PRO A 18 -16.50 0.85 -4.89
N ILE A 19 -16.07 -0.38 -5.21
CA ILE A 19 -14.75 -0.64 -5.80
C ILE A 19 -14.67 -0.06 -7.21
N LEU A 20 -15.69 -0.29 -8.06
CA LEU A 20 -15.74 0.27 -9.42
C LEU A 20 -15.84 1.80 -9.41
N GLU A 21 -16.58 2.37 -8.46
CA GLU A 21 -16.65 3.82 -8.28
C GLU A 21 -15.25 4.39 -8.02
N VAL A 22 -14.50 3.85 -7.07
CA VAL A 22 -13.14 4.27 -6.78
C VAL A 22 -12.23 4.13 -8.00
N LEU A 23 -12.27 2.99 -8.70
CA LEU A 23 -11.45 2.75 -9.89
C LEU A 23 -11.74 3.77 -11.00
N THR A 24 -13.00 4.14 -11.16
CA THR A 24 -13.44 5.18 -12.11
C THR A 24 -12.94 6.56 -11.68
N GLU A 25 -13.11 6.90 -10.42
CA GLU A 25 -12.67 8.17 -9.85
C GLU A 25 -11.18 8.40 -10.01
N ILE A 26 -10.34 7.41 -9.72
CA ILE A 26 -8.89 7.52 -9.89
C ILE A 26 -8.44 7.42 -11.35
N LYS A 27 -9.37 7.27 -12.29
CA LYS A 27 -9.08 7.12 -13.74
C LYS A 27 -8.11 5.96 -14.01
N ILE A 28 -8.42 4.79 -13.47
CA ILE A 28 -7.54 3.61 -13.49
C ILE A 28 -7.02 3.24 -14.89
N THR A 29 -7.84 3.37 -15.93
CA THR A 29 -7.46 3.06 -17.32
C THR A 29 -6.32 3.94 -17.82
N LYS A 30 -6.29 5.23 -17.43
CA LYS A 30 -5.18 6.14 -17.71
C LYS A 30 -3.90 5.71 -16.98
N ILE A 31 -4.02 5.33 -15.69
CA ILE A 31 -2.90 4.85 -14.87
C ILE A 31 -2.30 3.57 -15.47
N LEU A 32 -3.14 2.63 -15.89
CA LEU A 32 -2.70 1.40 -16.54
C LEU A 32 -1.89 1.68 -17.81
N LYS A 33 -2.41 2.55 -18.68
CA LYS A 33 -1.69 2.97 -19.91
C LYS A 33 -0.34 3.60 -19.58
N GLN A 34 -0.27 4.50 -18.60
CA GLN A 34 0.97 5.15 -18.16
C GLN A 34 1.97 4.17 -17.52
N SER A 35 1.50 3.03 -17.05
CA SER A 35 2.30 1.98 -16.39
C SER A 35 2.61 0.80 -17.32
N ASN A 36 2.49 0.98 -18.65
CA ASN A 36 2.76 -0.02 -19.68
C ASN A 36 1.86 -1.26 -19.65
N PHE A 37 0.67 -1.15 -19.05
CA PHE A 37 -0.32 -2.21 -19.15
C PHE A 37 -1.06 -2.09 -20.49
N VAL A 38 -0.48 -2.65 -21.52
CA VAL A 38 -1.02 -2.59 -22.88
C VAL A 38 -1.78 -3.88 -23.18
N LYS A 39 -2.96 -3.75 -23.78
CA LYS A 39 -3.70 -4.90 -24.30
C LYS A 39 -2.89 -5.53 -25.44
N ARG A 40 -2.75 -6.85 -25.40
CA ARG A 40 -2.21 -7.60 -26.54
C ARG A 40 -3.27 -7.68 -27.65
N GLU A 41 -2.87 -7.87 -28.90
CA GLU A 41 -3.81 -8.06 -30.03
C GLU A 41 -4.81 -9.16 -29.73
N VAL A 42 -4.30 -10.29 -29.22
CA VAL A 42 -5.12 -11.41 -28.73
C VAL A 42 -4.96 -11.48 -27.22
N GLY A 43 -6.01 -11.11 -26.46
CA GLY A 43 -5.96 -11.17 -25.00
C GLY A 43 -7.01 -10.29 -24.32
N TYR A 44 -7.13 -10.48 -23.03
CA TYR A 44 -8.10 -9.74 -22.21
C TYR A 44 -7.57 -8.36 -21.83
N PRO A 45 -8.44 -7.36 -21.67
CA PRO A 45 -8.05 -6.04 -21.21
C PRO A 45 -7.41 -6.12 -19.81
N PRO A 46 -6.25 -5.45 -19.59
CA PRO A 46 -5.57 -5.44 -18.29
C PRO A 46 -6.46 -5.01 -17.13
N PHE A 47 -7.37 -4.07 -17.37
CA PHE A 47 -8.33 -3.60 -16.37
C PHE A 47 -9.19 -4.74 -15.82
N GLN A 48 -9.74 -5.58 -16.70
CA GLN A 48 -10.60 -6.70 -16.29
C GLN A 48 -9.83 -7.71 -15.43
N ILE A 49 -8.59 -8.05 -15.81
CA ILE A 49 -7.78 -9.00 -15.05
C ILE A 49 -7.43 -8.41 -13.66
N ILE A 50 -7.09 -7.12 -13.57
CA ILE A 50 -6.83 -6.45 -12.30
C ILE A 50 -8.09 -6.42 -11.44
N LEU A 51 -9.24 -6.10 -12.01
CA LEU A 51 -10.53 -6.10 -11.30
C LEU A 51 -10.84 -7.48 -10.71
N HIS A 52 -10.61 -8.55 -11.46
CA HIS A 52 -10.77 -9.92 -10.96
C HIS A 52 -9.83 -10.19 -9.78
N PHE A 53 -8.56 -9.75 -9.84
CA PHE A 53 -7.65 -9.89 -8.69
C PHE A 53 -8.11 -9.10 -7.47
N VAL A 54 -8.62 -7.87 -7.65
CA VAL A 54 -9.19 -7.08 -6.56
C VAL A 54 -10.37 -7.83 -5.93
N TYR A 55 -11.29 -8.36 -6.74
CA TYR A 55 -12.43 -9.14 -6.24
C TYR A 55 -12.00 -10.43 -5.54
N MET A 56 -11.03 -11.19 -6.10
CA MET A 56 -10.47 -12.37 -5.43
C MET A 56 -9.94 -12.03 -4.02
N LEU A 57 -9.25 -10.89 -3.88
CA LEU A 57 -8.68 -10.46 -2.61
C LEU A 57 -9.77 -10.02 -1.63
N VAL A 58 -10.73 -9.20 -2.05
CA VAL A 58 -11.83 -8.75 -1.18
C VAL A 58 -12.77 -9.88 -0.80
N MET A 59 -13.06 -10.82 -1.70
CA MET A 59 -13.86 -12.02 -1.41
C MET A 59 -13.04 -13.12 -0.71
N ASN A 60 -11.80 -12.84 -0.32
CA ASN A 60 -10.86 -13.78 0.32
C ASN A 60 -10.77 -15.15 -0.39
N LYS A 61 -10.91 -15.16 -1.71
CA LYS A 61 -10.93 -16.39 -2.53
C LYS A 61 -9.56 -16.66 -3.15
N ARG A 62 -9.14 -17.92 -3.12
CA ARG A 62 -7.96 -18.35 -3.88
C ARG A 62 -8.25 -18.26 -5.38
N GLN A 63 -7.22 -17.92 -6.17
CA GLN A 63 -7.33 -17.81 -7.62
C GLN A 63 -7.93 -19.09 -8.27
N SER A 64 -7.52 -20.27 -7.83
CA SER A 64 -8.05 -21.55 -8.32
C SER A 64 -9.54 -21.73 -8.04
N THR A 65 -9.99 -21.34 -6.85
CA THR A 65 -11.40 -21.40 -6.44
C THR A 65 -12.24 -20.38 -7.20
N PHE A 66 -11.73 -19.16 -7.36
CA PHE A 66 -12.38 -18.12 -8.14
C PHE A 66 -12.59 -18.55 -9.60
N ILE A 67 -11.53 -19.04 -10.26
CA ILE A 67 -11.61 -19.50 -11.65
C ILE A 67 -12.60 -20.66 -11.82
N LYS A 68 -12.66 -21.59 -10.85
CA LYS A 68 -13.55 -22.74 -10.92
C LYS A 68 -15.02 -22.36 -10.74
N ASN A 69 -15.30 -21.37 -9.90
CA ASN A 69 -16.65 -21.04 -9.46
C ASN A 69 -17.25 -19.80 -10.18
N SER A 70 -16.46 -19.10 -10.98
CA SER A 70 -16.94 -17.93 -11.73
C SER A 70 -17.11 -18.29 -13.19
N GLU A 71 -18.34 -18.26 -13.69
CA GLU A 71 -18.65 -18.51 -15.12
C GLU A 71 -17.93 -17.52 -16.05
N ASN A 72 -17.64 -16.32 -15.54
CA ASN A 72 -16.97 -15.23 -16.27
C ASN A 72 -15.46 -15.13 -16.00
N ALA A 73 -14.87 -16.12 -15.33
CA ALA A 73 -13.44 -16.14 -15.13
C ALA A 73 -12.72 -16.45 -16.44
N PHE A 74 -11.63 -15.73 -16.67
CA PHE A 74 -10.73 -16.06 -17.79
C PHE A 74 -10.05 -17.40 -17.54
N GLY A 75 -9.55 -18.03 -18.60
CA GLY A 75 -8.77 -19.25 -18.48
C GLY A 75 -7.57 -19.02 -17.54
N LYS A 76 -7.21 -20.03 -16.77
CA LYS A 76 -6.12 -20.02 -15.78
C LYS A 76 -4.84 -19.37 -16.30
N ASP A 77 -4.46 -19.67 -17.54
CA ASP A 77 -3.24 -19.17 -18.16
C ASP A 77 -3.25 -17.66 -18.41
N ALA A 78 -4.40 -17.04 -18.58
CA ALA A 78 -4.51 -15.60 -18.74
C ALA A 78 -4.00 -14.86 -17.50
N TYR A 79 -4.43 -15.31 -16.31
CA TYR A 79 -3.97 -14.72 -15.04
C TYR A 79 -2.48 -14.95 -14.81
N TYR A 80 -1.97 -16.16 -15.07
CA TYR A 80 -0.55 -16.45 -14.88
C TYR A 80 0.34 -15.70 -15.86
N ARG A 81 -0.05 -15.59 -17.12
CA ARG A 81 0.70 -14.78 -18.11
C ARG A 81 0.68 -13.30 -17.76
N PHE A 82 -0.44 -12.81 -17.25
CA PHE A 82 -0.58 -11.41 -16.85
C PHE A 82 0.36 -11.02 -15.73
N ILE A 83 0.40 -11.77 -14.63
CA ILE A 83 1.27 -11.46 -13.48
C ILE A 83 2.75 -11.70 -13.75
N LYS A 84 3.11 -12.48 -14.78
CA LYS A 84 4.50 -12.75 -15.19
C LYS A 84 5.01 -11.80 -16.27
N GLU A 85 4.19 -10.87 -16.74
CA GLU A 85 4.59 -9.96 -17.83
C GLU A 85 5.67 -8.99 -17.36
N SER A 86 6.88 -9.12 -17.89
CA SER A 86 8.07 -8.36 -17.49
C SER A 86 8.03 -6.88 -17.87
N ARG A 87 7.20 -6.52 -18.87
CA ARG A 87 7.06 -5.14 -19.38
C ARG A 87 6.17 -4.28 -18.49
N TYR A 88 5.28 -4.86 -17.69
CA TYR A 88 4.38 -4.11 -16.83
C TYR A 88 5.13 -3.40 -15.72
N ASN A 89 4.88 -2.10 -15.58
CA ASN A 89 5.48 -1.30 -14.52
C ASN A 89 4.59 -1.28 -13.27
N TRP A 90 4.61 -2.38 -12.51
CA TRP A 90 3.85 -2.54 -11.28
C TRP A 90 4.17 -1.46 -10.24
N ARG A 91 5.42 -0.99 -10.20
CA ARG A 91 5.82 0.10 -9.31
C ARG A 91 5.12 1.40 -9.67
N LYS A 92 5.22 1.81 -10.94
CA LYS A 92 4.57 3.03 -11.42
C LYS A 92 3.05 2.96 -11.25
N PHE A 93 2.46 1.78 -11.47
CA PHE A 93 1.05 1.53 -11.23
C PHE A 93 0.66 1.80 -9.77
N LEU A 94 1.40 1.27 -8.78
CA LEU A 94 1.11 1.48 -7.36
C LEU A 94 1.27 2.96 -6.98
N ILE A 95 2.38 3.60 -7.36
CA ILE A 95 2.65 5.01 -7.05
C ILE A 95 1.58 5.93 -7.65
N LEU A 96 1.24 5.76 -8.93
CA LEU A 96 0.25 6.62 -9.58
C LEU A 96 -1.16 6.42 -9.03
N SER A 97 -1.54 5.19 -8.70
CA SER A 97 -2.85 4.92 -8.09
C SER A 97 -2.92 5.48 -6.67
N SER A 98 -1.86 5.36 -5.90
CA SER A 98 -1.77 5.96 -4.55
C SER A 98 -1.81 7.48 -4.63
N ALA A 99 -1.02 8.11 -5.51
CA ALA A 99 -1.04 9.57 -5.71
C ALA A 99 -2.43 10.06 -6.12
N ALA A 100 -3.14 9.34 -7.00
CA ALA A 100 -4.50 9.68 -7.40
C ALA A 100 -5.50 9.61 -6.23
N ILE A 101 -5.37 8.63 -5.34
CA ILE A 101 -6.17 8.54 -4.10
C ILE A 101 -5.81 9.69 -3.16
N LEU A 102 -4.53 9.96 -2.93
CA LEU A 102 -4.05 11.01 -2.03
C LEU A 102 -4.54 12.41 -2.46
N GLN A 103 -4.57 12.68 -3.76
CA GLN A 103 -5.15 13.93 -4.27
C GLN A 103 -6.65 14.08 -3.94
N ARG A 104 -7.39 12.98 -3.87
CA ARG A 104 -8.82 13.01 -3.53
C ARG A 104 -9.11 13.16 -2.07
N ILE A 105 -8.25 12.64 -1.20
CA ILE A 105 -8.38 12.85 0.25
C ILE A 105 -7.79 14.19 0.72
N LYS A 106 -7.00 14.87 -0.13
CA LYS A 106 -6.39 16.16 0.22
C LYS A 106 -7.38 17.21 0.78
N PRO A 107 -8.59 17.37 0.22
CA PRO A 107 -9.60 18.29 0.77
C PRO A 107 -10.16 17.86 2.13
N LEU A 108 -9.97 16.60 2.54
CA LEU A 108 -10.47 16.06 3.80
C LEU A 108 -9.50 16.25 4.97
N HIS A 109 -8.29 16.79 4.72
CA HIS A 109 -7.34 17.09 5.78
C HIS A 109 -7.79 18.32 6.57
N LYS A 110 -7.67 18.22 7.91
CA LYS A 110 -7.96 19.32 8.81
C LYS A 110 -6.70 20.18 9.04
N ASN A 111 -6.91 21.45 9.36
CA ASN A 111 -5.81 22.34 9.74
C ASN A 111 -5.06 21.77 10.97
N GLY A 112 -3.74 21.74 10.89
CA GLY A 112 -2.87 21.21 11.95
C GLY A 112 -2.65 19.69 11.90
N GLU A 113 -3.20 18.98 10.91
CA GLU A 113 -2.87 17.57 10.67
C GLU A 113 -1.64 17.46 9.78
N HIS A 114 -0.69 16.61 10.21
CA HIS A 114 0.49 16.30 9.40
C HIS A 114 0.22 15.11 8.48
N ARG A 115 0.63 15.27 7.23
CA ARG A 115 0.74 14.23 6.22
C ARG A 115 2.13 13.60 6.36
N LEU A 116 2.18 12.31 6.49
CA LEU A 116 3.39 11.59 6.84
C LEU A 116 3.74 10.58 5.75
N LEU A 117 5.01 10.52 5.39
CA LEU A 117 5.58 9.35 4.74
C LEU A 117 6.28 8.51 5.80
N ILE A 118 6.09 7.20 5.75
CA ILE A 118 6.67 6.27 6.73
C ILE A 118 7.42 5.18 5.96
N ILE A 119 8.69 4.98 6.31
CA ILE A 119 9.50 3.89 5.78
C ILE A 119 9.75 2.88 6.89
N ASP A 120 9.47 1.63 6.57
CA ASP A 120 9.81 0.50 7.43
C ASP A 120 9.97 -0.77 6.59
N ASP A 121 10.42 -1.86 7.19
CA ASP A 121 10.51 -3.13 6.50
C ASP A 121 9.74 -4.24 7.24
N THR A 122 9.28 -5.20 6.44
CA THR A 122 8.58 -6.37 6.95
C THR A 122 9.17 -7.64 6.38
N VAL A 123 9.12 -8.71 7.17
CA VAL A 123 9.63 -10.02 6.82
C VAL A 123 8.46 -10.97 6.58
N GLU A 124 8.36 -11.49 5.34
CA GLU A 124 7.30 -12.42 4.94
C GLU A 124 7.88 -13.83 4.76
N PRO A 125 7.62 -14.77 5.70
CA PRO A 125 8.13 -16.14 5.64
C PRO A 125 7.74 -16.87 4.36
N LYS A 126 8.67 -17.64 3.80
CA LYS A 126 8.45 -18.46 2.61
C LYS A 126 8.92 -19.89 2.83
N ARG A 127 8.07 -20.87 2.46
CA ARG A 127 8.33 -22.30 2.68
C ARG A 127 8.93 -23.03 1.47
N GLY A 128 9.20 -22.37 0.38
CA GLY A 128 9.75 -22.98 -0.85
C GLY A 128 11.28 -22.94 -0.89
N LYS A 129 11.92 -23.93 -1.51
CA LYS A 129 13.39 -23.97 -1.69
C LYS A 129 13.89 -22.99 -2.74
N PHE A 130 13.10 -22.72 -3.77
CA PHE A 130 13.50 -21.94 -4.95
C PHE A 130 12.46 -20.84 -5.21
N ILE A 131 12.48 -19.81 -4.35
CA ILE A 131 11.64 -18.62 -4.52
C ILE A 131 12.54 -17.44 -4.84
N GLU A 132 12.39 -16.90 -6.05
CA GLU A 132 13.15 -15.74 -6.49
C GLU A 132 12.91 -14.54 -5.56
N GLY A 133 13.98 -13.85 -5.18
CA GLY A 133 13.90 -12.71 -4.27
C GLY A 133 13.86 -13.07 -2.78
N SER A 134 13.75 -14.36 -2.41
CA SER A 134 13.81 -14.76 -1.00
C SER A 134 15.24 -14.94 -0.48
N CYS A 135 15.44 -14.67 0.80
CA CYS A 135 16.69 -14.88 1.52
C CYS A 135 16.53 -15.96 2.57
N LYS A 136 17.51 -16.88 2.66
CA LYS A 136 17.47 -17.99 3.63
C LYS A 136 17.76 -17.60 5.09
N TYR A 137 18.41 -16.47 5.30
CA TYR A 137 18.89 -16.05 6.63
C TYR A 137 18.39 -14.65 6.97
N VAL A 138 17.07 -14.46 6.89
CA VAL A 138 16.43 -13.23 7.36
C VAL A 138 16.05 -13.42 8.82
N TRP A 139 16.51 -12.54 9.69
CA TRP A 139 16.13 -12.58 11.09
C TRP A 139 14.65 -12.25 11.27
N SER A 140 13.92 -13.12 11.92
CA SER A 140 12.53 -12.93 12.30
C SER A 140 12.42 -12.58 13.78
N ASN A 141 12.04 -11.35 14.10
CA ASN A 141 11.80 -10.95 15.49
C ASN A 141 10.64 -11.73 16.13
N LYS A 142 9.68 -12.21 15.33
CA LYS A 142 8.54 -13.01 15.81
C LYS A 142 8.95 -14.42 16.19
N GLU A 143 9.86 -15.04 15.40
CA GLU A 143 10.27 -16.44 15.60
C GLU A 143 11.61 -16.55 16.35
N HIS A 144 12.27 -15.42 16.64
CA HIS A 144 13.60 -15.34 17.27
C HIS A 144 14.66 -16.23 16.61
N LYS A 145 14.58 -16.38 15.27
CA LYS A 145 15.52 -17.17 14.47
C LYS A 145 15.64 -16.65 13.05
N SER A 146 16.66 -17.12 12.34
CA SER A 146 16.80 -16.88 10.90
C SER A 146 15.88 -17.80 10.10
N ILE A 147 15.12 -17.23 9.17
CA ILE A 147 14.15 -17.95 8.33
C ILE A 147 14.36 -17.64 6.86
N ASN A 148 13.79 -18.49 5.99
CA ASN A 148 13.65 -18.14 4.56
C ASN A 148 12.47 -17.20 4.40
N ALA A 149 12.70 -15.99 3.88
CA ALA A 149 11.68 -14.98 3.79
C ALA A 149 11.94 -13.97 2.65
N LEU A 150 10.89 -13.27 2.24
CA LEU A 150 11.01 -12.00 1.53
C LEU A 150 11.21 -10.89 2.57
N ASN A 151 12.23 -10.07 2.38
CA ASN A 151 12.41 -8.85 3.15
C ASN A 151 11.90 -7.68 2.29
N ILE A 152 10.77 -7.13 2.67
CA ILE A 152 10.07 -6.07 1.93
C ILE A 152 10.30 -4.75 2.66
N VAL A 153 10.98 -3.82 1.99
CA VAL A 153 11.07 -2.42 2.42
C VAL A 153 9.92 -1.68 1.75
N SER A 154 9.11 -0.93 2.49
CA SER A 154 7.99 -0.18 1.94
C SER A 154 7.97 1.27 2.37
N LEU A 155 7.37 2.10 1.52
CA LEU A 155 7.04 3.50 1.75
C LEU A 155 5.52 3.62 1.81
N ASN A 156 5.02 4.12 2.93
CA ASN A 156 3.60 4.30 3.18
C ASN A 156 3.29 5.76 3.45
N TYR A 157 2.12 6.20 3.03
CA TYR A 157 1.54 7.47 3.46
C TYR A 157 0.62 7.23 4.66
N ALA A 158 0.62 8.14 5.62
CA ALA A 158 -0.32 8.14 6.72
C ALA A 158 -0.75 9.56 7.09
N ASP A 159 -2.01 9.71 7.46
CA ASP A 159 -2.54 10.89 8.16
C ASP A 159 -3.17 10.48 9.50
N SER A 160 -4.02 11.31 10.09
CA SER A 160 -4.69 11.00 11.36
C SER A 160 -5.75 9.91 11.24
N HIS A 161 -6.18 9.55 10.04
CA HIS A 161 -7.35 8.71 9.78
C HIS A 161 -7.08 7.52 8.88
N SER A 162 -6.04 7.58 8.03
CA SER A 162 -5.85 6.61 6.96
C SER A 162 -4.37 6.29 6.76
N THR A 163 -4.11 5.11 6.21
CA THR A 163 -2.78 4.68 5.75
C THR A 163 -2.90 4.15 4.33
N PHE A 164 -1.94 4.48 3.47
CA PHE A 164 -1.89 4.03 2.08
C PHE A 164 -0.49 3.55 1.72
N GLN A 165 -0.43 2.46 0.96
CA GLN A 165 0.80 1.88 0.44
C GLN A 165 1.24 2.64 -0.80
N VAL A 166 2.46 3.20 -0.82
CA VAL A 166 2.94 4.06 -1.92
C VAL A 166 3.93 3.33 -2.83
N ASP A 167 4.97 2.72 -2.26
CA ASP A 167 5.98 1.96 -2.99
C ASP A 167 6.57 0.86 -2.11
N PHE A 168 7.21 -0.13 -2.73
CA PHE A 168 7.97 -1.15 -2.01
C PHE A 168 9.12 -1.70 -2.86
N SER A 169 10.10 -2.29 -2.19
CA SER A 169 11.19 -3.04 -2.83
C SER A 169 11.49 -4.31 -2.03
N ILE A 170 11.88 -5.38 -2.71
CA ILE A 170 12.37 -6.59 -2.06
C ILE A 170 13.88 -6.44 -1.88
N LYS A 171 14.40 -6.71 -0.69
CA LYS A 171 15.83 -6.67 -0.37
C LYS A 171 16.39 -8.08 -0.23
N MET A 172 17.47 -8.37 -0.94
CA MET A 172 18.26 -9.61 -0.76
C MET A 172 19.65 -9.30 -0.20
N ASN A 173 20.30 -10.31 0.39
CA ASN A 173 21.66 -10.18 0.88
C ASN A 173 22.67 -10.18 -0.27
N ASP A 174 23.78 -9.44 -0.11
CA ASP A 174 24.83 -9.30 -1.14
C ASP A 174 25.52 -10.61 -1.53
N SER A 175 25.53 -11.61 -0.63
CA SER A 175 26.07 -12.96 -0.89
C SER A 175 25.41 -13.68 -2.06
N LYS A 176 24.26 -13.18 -2.54
CA LYS A 176 23.48 -13.77 -3.63
C LYS A 176 23.62 -13.07 -4.99
N ARG A 177 24.62 -12.24 -5.16
CA ARG A 177 24.87 -11.52 -6.44
C ARG A 177 24.94 -12.43 -7.68
N LYS A 178 25.51 -13.63 -7.54
CA LYS A 178 25.59 -14.61 -8.64
C LYS A 178 24.18 -15.09 -9.05
N GLU A 179 23.32 -15.42 -8.08
CA GLU A 179 21.93 -15.81 -8.37
C GLU A 179 21.16 -14.72 -9.11
N ILE A 180 21.41 -13.45 -8.77
CA ILE A 180 20.76 -12.31 -9.44
C ILE A 180 21.23 -12.15 -10.87
N SER A 181 22.51 -12.33 -11.14
CA SER A 181 23.03 -12.33 -12.50
C SER A 181 22.36 -13.39 -13.37
N GLU A 182 22.10 -14.58 -12.85
CA GLU A 182 21.37 -15.65 -13.54
C GLU A 182 19.89 -15.28 -13.75
N PHE A 183 19.23 -14.66 -12.76
CA PHE A 183 17.84 -14.20 -12.89
C PHE A 183 17.65 -13.15 -13.96
N THR A 184 18.61 -12.23 -14.07
CA THR A 184 18.52 -11.10 -15.00
C THR A 184 19.00 -11.45 -16.41
N SER A 185 19.83 -12.48 -16.58
CA SER A 185 20.43 -12.84 -17.87
C SER A 185 19.42 -13.09 -19.00
N LYS A 186 18.22 -13.58 -18.66
CA LYS A 186 17.13 -13.87 -19.61
C LYS A 186 16.21 -12.69 -19.88
N LEU A 187 16.40 -11.55 -19.20
CA LEU A 187 15.54 -10.39 -19.31
C LEU A 187 16.21 -9.30 -20.14
N HIS A 188 15.42 -8.63 -20.96
CA HIS A 188 15.91 -7.45 -21.66
C HIS A 188 16.23 -6.34 -20.65
N HIS A 189 17.42 -5.75 -20.69
CA HIS A 189 17.94 -4.77 -19.73
C HIS A 189 17.06 -3.52 -19.55
N ARG A 190 16.25 -3.15 -20.56
CA ARG A 190 15.27 -2.05 -20.51
C ARG A 190 13.92 -2.45 -19.92
N SER A 191 13.69 -3.74 -19.62
CA SER A 191 12.42 -4.17 -19.04
C SER A 191 12.29 -3.69 -17.58
N ASN A 192 11.06 -3.38 -17.16
CA ASN A 192 10.78 -2.98 -15.79
C ASN A 192 11.17 -4.08 -14.78
N SER A 193 11.03 -5.33 -15.18
CA SER A 193 11.41 -6.47 -14.35
C SER A 193 12.93 -6.56 -14.14
N TYR A 194 13.73 -6.33 -15.21
CA TYR A 194 15.20 -6.29 -15.09
C TYR A 194 15.65 -5.21 -14.11
N GLN A 195 15.16 -3.98 -14.28
CA GLN A 195 15.51 -2.86 -13.43
C GLN A 195 15.17 -3.16 -11.96
N ARG A 196 13.99 -3.71 -11.70
CA ARG A 196 13.54 -4.04 -10.37
C ARG A 196 14.30 -5.22 -9.74
N LYS A 197 14.69 -6.22 -10.52
CA LYS A 197 15.55 -7.32 -10.06
C LYS A 197 16.97 -6.84 -9.74
N SER A 198 17.54 -5.95 -10.53
CA SER A 198 18.88 -5.42 -10.28
C SER A 198 19.00 -4.57 -9.01
N GLU A 199 17.89 -4.00 -8.52
CA GLU A 199 17.87 -3.20 -7.30
C GLU A 199 17.95 -4.02 -6.00
N ILE A 200 17.57 -5.30 -6.02
CA ILE A 200 17.36 -6.10 -4.80
C ILE A 200 18.61 -6.28 -3.93
N ILE A 201 19.80 -6.05 -4.49
CA ILE A 201 21.09 -6.06 -3.78
C ILE A 201 21.45 -4.72 -3.15
N LYS A 202 20.78 -3.63 -3.52
CA LYS A 202 21.03 -2.31 -2.93
C LYS A 202 20.77 -2.34 -1.42
N SER A 203 21.41 -1.43 -0.69
CA SER A 203 21.16 -1.29 0.74
C SER A 203 19.72 -0.85 1.01
N LYS A 204 19.14 -1.19 2.17
CA LYS A 204 17.80 -0.72 2.56
C LYS A 204 17.72 0.82 2.53
N ASN A 205 18.78 1.52 2.98
CA ASN A 205 18.80 2.97 2.96
C ASN A 205 18.76 3.54 1.53
N THR A 206 19.49 2.92 0.60
CA THR A 206 19.44 3.31 -0.82
C THR A 206 18.06 3.10 -1.41
N LEU A 207 17.46 1.92 -1.16
CA LEU A 207 16.10 1.61 -1.63
C LEU A 207 15.08 2.59 -1.05
N ALA A 208 15.21 2.93 0.23
CA ALA A 208 14.32 3.85 0.93
C ALA A 208 14.37 5.28 0.35
N ILE A 209 15.57 5.81 0.09
CA ILE A 209 15.73 7.14 -0.55
C ILE A 209 15.19 7.13 -1.98
N GLU A 210 15.49 6.09 -2.77
CA GLU A 210 14.96 5.97 -4.13
C GLU A 210 13.42 5.85 -4.17
N MET A 211 12.80 5.21 -3.16
CA MET A 211 11.34 5.16 -3.02
C MET A 211 10.77 6.55 -2.68
N LEU A 212 11.42 7.26 -1.75
CA LEU A 212 11.03 8.63 -1.39
C LEU A 212 11.08 9.55 -2.62
N GLU A 213 12.20 9.57 -3.32
CA GLU A 213 12.40 10.38 -4.53
C GLU A 213 11.33 10.07 -5.60
N ARG A 214 11.07 8.78 -5.86
CA ARG A 214 10.03 8.39 -6.81
C ARG A 214 8.63 8.85 -6.39
N ALA A 215 8.30 8.75 -5.12
CA ALA A 215 7.01 9.17 -4.60
C ALA A 215 6.80 10.69 -4.78
N LEU A 216 7.79 11.48 -4.39
CA LEU A 216 7.78 12.94 -4.54
C LEU A 216 7.69 13.36 -6.02
N ASN A 217 8.47 12.74 -6.89
CA ASN A 217 8.46 12.99 -8.34
C ASN A 217 7.13 12.60 -9.02
N ASN A 218 6.29 11.78 -8.39
CA ASN A 218 4.97 11.42 -8.87
C ASN A 218 3.82 12.13 -8.12
N GLY A 219 4.13 13.21 -7.40
CA GLY A 219 3.13 14.10 -6.79
C GLY A 219 2.57 13.61 -5.46
N VAL A 220 3.26 12.72 -4.75
CA VAL A 220 2.92 12.40 -3.36
C VAL A 220 3.46 13.51 -2.48
N GLU A 221 2.57 14.20 -1.79
CA GLU A 221 2.91 15.30 -0.87
C GLU A 221 2.86 14.81 0.57
N ALA A 222 3.85 15.22 1.38
CA ALA A 222 3.88 14.98 2.81
C ALA A 222 4.66 16.09 3.53
N ASP A 223 4.45 16.20 4.84
CA ASP A 223 5.08 17.22 5.67
C ASP A 223 6.32 16.66 6.37
N TYR A 224 6.33 15.37 6.73
CA TYR A 224 7.44 14.70 7.40
C TYR A 224 7.64 13.27 6.91
N LEU A 225 8.91 12.83 6.91
CA LEU A 225 9.30 11.44 6.79
C LEU A 225 9.54 10.84 8.17
N LEU A 226 8.84 9.77 8.51
CA LEU A 226 9.04 8.99 9.72
C LEU A 226 9.84 7.72 9.40
N VAL A 227 10.88 7.47 10.16
CA VAL A 227 11.69 6.24 10.06
C VAL A 227 12.02 5.71 11.45
N ASP A 228 12.34 4.42 11.53
CA ASP A 228 12.85 3.84 12.77
C ASP A 228 14.32 4.18 13.00
N SER A 229 14.84 3.80 14.15
CA SER A 229 16.23 4.07 14.53
C SER A 229 17.27 3.38 13.65
N TRP A 230 16.89 2.35 12.90
CA TRP A 230 17.79 1.64 11.99
C TRP A 230 18.13 2.48 10.76
N TYR A 231 17.14 3.23 10.24
CA TYR A 231 17.31 4.15 9.10
C TYR A 231 17.91 5.50 9.52
N ALA A 232 17.81 5.89 10.80
CA ALA A 232 18.20 7.20 11.32
C ALA A 232 19.73 7.40 11.36
N LYS A 233 20.40 7.26 10.22
CA LYS A 233 21.82 7.55 10.02
C LYS A 233 21.98 8.95 9.42
N PRO A 234 23.01 9.72 9.80
CA PRO A 234 23.21 11.09 9.28
C PRO A 234 23.11 11.18 7.76
N ASN A 235 23.81 10.32 7.01
CA ASN A 235 23.80 10.32 5.55
C ASN A 235 22.40 9.99 4.94
N PHE A 236 21.55 9.22 5.64
CA PHE A 236 20.19 8.96 5.21
C PHE A 236 19.31 10.20 5.40
N ILE A 237 19.43 10.83 6.59
CA ILE A 237 18.67 12.03 6.94
C ILE A 237 19.06 13.19 6.02
N GLU A 238 20.36 13.36 5.73
CA GLU A 238 20.87 14.36 4.78
C GLU A 238 20.23 14.22 3.42
N LYS A 239 20.25 13.01 2.83
CA LYS A 239 19.63 12.75 1.53
C LYS A 239 18.12 12.98 1.52
N ALA A 240 17.41 12.67 2.61
CA ALA A 240 16.00 12.98 2.71
C ALA A 240 15.74 14.49 2.74
N ASN A 241 16.59 15.25 3.47
CA ASN A 241 16.52 16.71 3.49
C ASN A 241 16.86 17.35 2.13
N GLU A 242 17.82 16.80 1.37
CA GLU A 242 18.15 17.23 0.00
C GLU A 242 16.94 17.08 -0.94
N LEU A 243 16.09 16.08 -0.69
CA LEU A 243 14.80 15.91 -1.39
C LEU A 243 13.68 16.83 -0.86
N GLY A 244 14.00 17.74 0.07
CA GLY A 244 13.02 18.65 0.67
C GLY A 244 12.09 17.99 1.69
N MET A 245 12.47 16.82 2.23
CA MET A 245 11.64 16.07 3.17
C MET A 245 12.22 16.10 4.58
N PRO A 246 11.62 16.87 5.52
CA PRO A 246 12.03 16.86 6.91
C PRO A 246 11.83 15.49 7.57
N VAL A 247 12.80 15.07 8.39
CA VAL A 247 12.80 13.74 9.01
C VAL A 247 12.51 13.83 10.50
N ILE A 248 11.60 12.99 10.97
CA ILE A 248 11.39 12.72 12.39
C ILE A 248 11.68 11.23 12.63
N SER A 249 12.59 10.95 13.58
CA SER A 249 13.00 9.59 13.91
C SER A 249 13.30 9.41 15.39
N ARG A 250 13.29 8.15 15.84
CA ARG A 250 13.91 7.76 17.08
C ARG A 250 15.40 7.48 16.86
N LEU A 251 16.24 7.85 17.82
CA LEU A 251 17.68 7.61 17.79
C LEU A 251 18.09 6.48 18.74
N PRO A 252 19.14 5.71 18.41
CA PRO A 252 19.73 4.76 19.34
C PRO A 252 20.52 5.51 20.42
N ASN A 253 20.35 5.12 21.69
CA ASN A 253 20.95 5.85 22.82
C ASN A 253 22.43 5.60 23.02
N ASN A 254 22.94 4.42 22.67
CA ASN A 254 24.26 3.92 23.02
C ASN A 254 25.30 3.92 21.90
N LYS A 255 24.95 4.39 20.69
CA LYS A 255 25.85 4.42 19.54
C LYS A 255 26.63 5.74 19.47
N LEU A 256 27.92 5.68 19.23
CA LEU A 256 28.84 6.84 19.07
C LEU A 256 28.81 7.38 17.63
N ILE A 257 27.65 7.76 17.13
CA ILE A 257 27.48 8.21 15.73
C ILE A 257 27.18 9.71 15.62
N TRP A 258 27.01 10.40 16.75
CA TRP A 258 26.57 11.79 16.77
C TRP A 258 27.70 12.72 17.15
N ASN A 259 28.03 13.65 16.26
CA ASN A 259 28.99 14.70 16.54
C ASN A 259 28.29 15.82 17.33
N PHE A 260 28.68 15.98 18.57
CA PHE A 260 28.19 17.04 19.46
C PHE A 260 29.38 17.83 20.02
N LYS A 261 29.43 19.14 19.75
CA LYS A 261 30.54 20.06 20.13
C LYS A 261 31.91 19.51 19.68
N GLY A 262 31.98 19.04 18.41
CA GLY A 262 33.23 18.54 17.81
C GLY A 262 33.69 17.15 18.27
N LYS A 263 32.89 16.45 19.09
CA LYS A 263 33.24 15.11 19.60
C LYS A 263 32.09 14.12 19.34
N HIS A 264 32.44 12.90 18.94
CA HIS A 264 31.44 11.82 18.85
C HIS A 264 30.97 11.43 20.24
N LYS A 265 29.67 11.49 20.48
CA LYS A 265 29.03 11.16 21.75
C LYS A 265 27.81 10.23 21.51
N THR A 266 27.47 9.46 22.54
CA THR A 266 26.19 8.75 22.62
C THR A 266 25.07 9.71 22.98
N MET A 267 23.83 9.36 22.67
CA MET A 267 22.65 10.15 23.09
C MET A 267 22.57 10.24 24.62
N ASN A 268 22.94 9.19 25.35
CA ASN A 268 23.03 9.23 26.82
C ASN A 268 24.02 10.29 27.32
N ALA A 269 25.18 10.37 26.71
CA ALA A 269 26.21 11.38 27.11
C ALA A 269 25.75 12.81 26.77
N ILE A 270 25.03 13.00 25.67
CA ILE A 270 24.43 14.31 25.31
C ILE A 270 23.31 14.66 26.30
N TYR A 271 22.44 13.72 26.65
CA TYR A 271 21.41 13.91 27.67
C TYR A 271 21.98 14.36 28.99
N GLU A 272 23.01 13.64 29.52
CA GLU A 272 23.66 13.97 30.77
C GLU A 272 24.26 15.40 30.77
N SER A 273 24.79 15.84 29.64
CA SER A 273 25.35 17.19 29.50
C SER A 273 24.33 18.32 29.46
N LEU A 274 23.07 18.00 29.15
CA LEU A 274 22.00 18.99 28.95
C LEU A 274 20.89 18.96 30.01
N LYS A 275 20.72 17.84 30.72
CA LYS A 275 19.55 17.61 31.61
C LYS A 275 19.39 18.63 32.75
N ASN A 276 20.49 19.26 33.20
CA ASN A 276 20.43 20.23 34.31
C ASN A 276 20.23 21.67 33.82
N SER A 277 20.48 21.95 32.54
CA SER A 277 20.34 23.29 31.93
C SER A 277 19.01 23.50 31.20
N ARG A 278 18.12 22.51 31.21
CA ARG A 278 16.87 22.56 30.45
C ARG A 278 15.65 22.37 31.34
N HIS A 279 14.63 23.20 31.10
CA HIS A 279 13.31 23.03 31.73
C HIS A 279 12.67 21.74 31.22
N LYS A 280 12.10 20.95 32.15
CA LYS A 280 11.43 19.69 31.84
C LYS A 280 9.92 19.89 31.86
N SER A 281 9.29 19.62 30.72
CA SER A 281 7.85 19.55 30.60
C SER A 281 7.38 18.13 30.93
N GLY A 282 6.21 18.01 31.55
CA GLY A 282 5.58 16.73 31.87
C GLY A 282 4.45 16.38 30.92
N GLY A 283 4.13 15.08 30.83
CA GLY A 283 2.97 14.56 30.12
C GLY A 283 2.58 13.18 30.64
N GLN A 284 1.40 12.72 30.22
CA GLN A 284 0.89 11.40 30.55
C GLN A 284 0.40 10.69 29.29
N HIS A 285 0.65 9.40 29.21
CA HIS A 285 0.14 8.55 28.15
C HIS A 285 -0.38 7.24 28.76
N GLY A 286 -1.70 7.10 28.82
CA GLY A 286 -2.34 6.04 29.59
C GLY A 286 -1.92 6.13 31.05
N LYS A 287 -1.39 5.01 31.61
CA LYS A 287 -0.86 4.94 32.98
C LYS A 287 0.59 5.40 33.14
N ILE A 288 1.28 5.78 32.02
CA ILE A 288 2.71 6.12 32.03
C ILE A 288 2.86 7.65 32.09
N SER A 289 3.45 8.15 33.18
CA SER A 289 3.90 9.52 33.30
C SER A 289 5.27 9.66 32.65
N TYR A 290 5.50 10.72 31.90
CA TYR A 290 6.80 11.02 31.28
C TYR A 290 7.20 12.48 31.47
N LYS A 291 8.51 12.70 31.47
CA LYS A 291 9.11 14.05 31.44
C LYS A 291 9.93 14.17 30.15
N TYR A 292 9.87 15.32 29.52
CA TYR A 292 10.68 15.58 28.33
C TYR A 292 11.25 17.00 28.35
N PHE A 293 12.33 17.18 27.62
CA PHE A 293 12.84 18.48 27.19
C PHE A 293 13.37 18.38 25.77
N ASP A 294 13.42 19.48 25.08
CA ASP A 294 14.01 19.58 23.77
C ASP A 294 15.23 20.49 23.76
N ALA A 295 16.12 20.26 22.81
CA ALA A 295 17.31 21.05 22.60
C ALA A 295 17.63 21.13 21.11
N ILE A 296 17.92 22.33 20.63
CA ILE A 296 18.51 22.52 19.31
C ILE A 296 20.01 22.35 19.46
N ILE A 297 20.59 21.49 18.63
CA ILE A 297 22.04 21.25 18.60
C ILE A 297 22.57 21.44 17.18
N GLU A 298 23.83 21.78 17.05
CA GLU A 298 24.54 21.80 15.77
C GLU A 298 25.15 20.43 15.50
N HIS A 299 24.86 19.86 14.34
CA HIS A 299 25.44 18.60 13.86
C HIS A 299 26.28 18.87 12.61
N ALA A 300 27.48 18.28 12.51
CA ALA A 300 28.45 18.60 11.47
C ALA A 300 27.95 18.38 10.03
N VAL A 301 27.05 17.40 9.81
CA VAL A 301 26.49 17.06 8.50
C VAL A 301 25.09 17.65 8.33
N LEU A 302 24.25 17.57 9.37
CA LEU A 302 22.83 17.90 9.28
C LEU A 302 22.53 19.38 9.62
N GLY A 303 23.54 20.16 10.05
CA GLY A 303 23.33 21.52 10.54
C GLY A 303 22.53 21.54 11.85
N LYS A 304 21.63 22.51 11.98
CA LYS A 304 20.77 22.62 13.17
C LYS A 304 19.68 21.55 13.16
N ILE A 305 19.64 20.77 14.24
CA ILE A 305 18.62 19.74 14.46
C ILE A 305 18.00 19.90 15.84
N LYS A 306 16.75 19.48 16.00
CA LYS A 306 16.07 19.44 17.30
C LYS A 306 16.10 18.01 17.84
N LEU A 307 16.59 17.85 19.05
CA LEU A 307 16.52 16.61 19.82
C LEU A 307 15.45 16.74 20.90
N VAL A 308 14.65 15.68 21.08
CA VAL A 308 13.69 15.58 22.17
C VAL A 308 14.07 14.39 23.04
N PHE A 309 14.41 14.65 24.29
CA PHE A 309 14.73 13.64 25.28
C PHE A 309 13.50 13.37 26.14
N LEU A 310 12.96 12.17 26.04
CA LEU A 310 11.78 11.73 26.77
C LEU A 310 12.16 10.64 27.75
N HIS A 311 11.89 10.87 29.03
CA HIS A 311 12.17 9.96 30.12
C HIS A 311 10.87 9.38 30.70
N THR A 312 10.75 8.06 30.72
CA THR A 312 9.55 7.32 31.18
C THR A 312 9.75 6.65 32.54
N GLY A 313 10.64 7.16 33.38
CA GLY A 313 11.01 6.58 34.67
C GLY A 313 12.09 5.49 34.57
N LYS A 314 12.00 4.60 33.59
CA LYS A 314 12.98 3.52 33.36
C LYS A 314 13.83 3.76 32.11
N ASP A 315 13.24 4.27 31.07
CA ASP A 315 13.86 4.38 29.74
C ASP A 315 14.02 5.83 29.31
N LEU A 316 15.15 6.11 28.67
CA LEU A 316 15.40 7.32 27.91
C LEU A 316 15.12 7.04 26.44
N LEU A 317 14.16 7.75 25.86
CA LEU A 317 13.90 7.75 24.43
C LEU A 317 14.37 9.08 23.85
N VAL A 318 15.08 9.04 22.74
CA VAL A 318 15.56 10.24 22.06
C VAL A 318 14.98 10.30 20.67
N PHE A 319 14.38 11.44 20.33
CA PHE A 319 13.85 11.71 19.00
C PHE A 319 14.64 12.85 18.36
N ILE A 320 14.76 12.79 17.05
CA ILE A 320 15.33 13.85 16.21
C ILE A 320 14.25 14.41 15.30
N SER A 321 14.32 15.72 15.08
CA SER A 321 13.65 16.38 13.95
C SER A 321 14.65 17.28 13.24
N THR A 322 14.64 17.22 11.89
CA THR A 322 15.40 18.18 11.07
C THR A 322 14.63 19.50 10.88
N ASP A 323 13.33 19.51 11.14
CA ASP A 323 12.57 20.75 11.35
C ASP A 323 12.74 21.18 12.80
N ILE A 324 13.42 22.31 12.99
CA ILE A 324 13.67 22.89 14.32
C ILE A 324 12.51 23.72 14.85
N THR A 325 11.51 24.02 14.03
CA THR A 325 10.36 24.87 14.38
C THR A 325 9.26 24.08 15.09
N ILE A 326 9.10 22.79 14.77
CA ILE A 326 8.08 21.91 15.37
C ILE A 326 8.32 21.78 16.89
N ALA A 327 7.26 21.82 17.69
CA ALA A 327 7.34 21.68 19.14
C ALA A 327 7.75 20.27 19.58
N GLY A 328 8.52 20.15 20.67
CA GLY A 328 8.98 18.84 21.17
C GLY A 328 7.83 17.87 21.47
N LYS A 329 6.72 18.36 22.03
CA LYS A 329 5.50 17.58 22.26
C LYS A 329 4.90 17.02 20.95
N GLU A 330 4.95 17.83 19.92
CA GLU A 330 4.41 17.48 18.60
C GLU A 330 5.29 16.44 17.90
N ILE A 331 6.63 16.53 18.03
CA ILE A 331 7.57 15.51 17.55
C ILE A 331 7.20 14.14 18.15
N ILE A 332 6.97 14.07 19.47
CA ILE A 332 6.59 12.84 20.17
C ILE A 332 5.26 12.31 19.62
N ALA A 333 4.25 13.19 19.47
CA ALA A 333 2.93 12.81 18.98
C ALA A 333 2.98 12.33 17.52
N THR A 334 3.72 13.02 16.67
CA THR A 334 3.88 12.68 15.26
C THR A 334 4.63 11.36 15.09
N TYR A 335 5.72 11.13 15.84
CA TYR A 335 6.46 9.87 15.76
C TYR A 335 5.62 8.65 16.18
N LYS A 336 4.71 8.79 17.13
CA LYS A 336 3.79 7.70 17.51
C LYS A 336 2.97 7.18 16.33
N LYS A 337 2.65 8.03 15.36
CA LYS A 337 1.91 7.63 14.14
C LYS A 337 2.71 6.67 13.25
N ARG A 338 4.04 6.52 13.46
CA ARG A 338 4.85 5.48 12.78
C ARG A 338 4.25 4.07 12.98
N TRP A 339 3.62 3.83 14.14
CA TRP A 339 2.95 2.55 14.41
C TRP A 339 1.86 2.18 13.37
N ASN A 340 1.33 3.14 12.65
CA ASN A 340 0.31 2.89 11.62
C ASN A 340 0.83 1.96 10.51
N ILE A 341 2.15 1.96 10.22
CA ILE A 341 2.73 1.05 9.22
C ILE A 341 2.67 -0.41 9.69
N GLU A 342 2.90 -0.66 10.98
CA GLU A 342 2.83 -2.00 11.58
C GLU A 342 1.40 -2.55 11.55
N GLN A 343 0.42 -1.69 11.83
CA GLN A 343 -1.00 -2.03 11.67
C GLN A 343 -1.33 -2.29 10.19
N GLY A 344 -0.83 -1.47 9.28
CA GLY A 344 -0.99 -1.68 7.83
C GLY A 344 -0.44 -3.03 7.36
N TYR A 345 0.72 -3.45 7.83
CA TYR A 345 1.25 -4.78 7.53
C TYR A 345 0.39 -5.91 8.10
N LYS A 346 -0.16 -5.73 9.31
CA LYS A 346 -1.08 -6.70 9.91
C LYS A 346 -2.33 -6.87 9.06
N ASP A 347 -2.91 -5.78 8.61
CA ASP A 347 -4.11 -5.79 7.78
C ASP A 347 -3.82 -6.38 6.39
N LEU A 348 -2.70 -6.02 5.77
CA LEU A 348 -2.25 -6.60 4.51
C LEU A 348 -2.12 -8.13 4.58
N ARG A 349 -1.54 -8.66 5.67
CA ARG A 349 -1.41 -10.12 5.86
C ARG A 349 -2.75 -10.81 6.09
N ASN A 350 -3.57 -10.23 6.95
CA ASN A 350 -4.80 -10.87 7.40
C ASN A 350 -5.91 -10.79 6.35
N LEU A 351 -6.05 -9.63 5.70
CA LEU A 351 -7.19 -9.33 4.82
C LEU A 351 -6.82 -9.39 3.34
N PHE A 352 -5.63 -8.91 2.95
CA PHE A 352 -5.27 -8.72 1.55
C PHE A 352 -4.22 -9.71 1.02
N GLY A 353 -3.92 -10.76 1.78
CA GLY A 353 -3.12 -11.90 1.32
C GLY A 353 -1.63 -11.65 1.16
N LEU A 354 -1.05 -10.57 1.74
CA LEU A 354 0.40 -10.39 1.79
C LEU A 354 1.07 -11.58 2.50
N GLY A 355 2.11 -12.11 1.90
CA GLY A 355 2.81 -13.31 2.43
C GLY A 355 2.21 -14.64 1.97
N LYS A 356 0.96 -14.66 1.48
CA LYS A 356 0.26 -15.85 0.99
C LYS A 356 0.50 -16.14 -0.50
N GLU A 357 1.44 -15.42 -1.14
CA GLU A 357 1.77 -15.62 -2.56
C GLU A 357 2.46 -16.97 -2.76
N GLU A 358 1.82 -17.84 -3.53
CA GLU A 358 2.32 -19.21 -3.82
C GLU A 358 3.30 -19.24 -5.01
N ASN A 359 3.61 -18.09 -5.59
CA ASN A 359 4.44 -17.99 -6.78
C ASN A 359 5.93 -18.05 -6.45
N ARG A 360 6.70 -18.68 -7.35
CA ARG A 360 8.17 -18.78 -7.23
C ARG A 360 8.91 -17.73 -8.05
N ILE A 361 8.26 -17.18 -9.06
CA ILE A 361 8.85 -16.24 -10.03
C ILE A 361 8.72 -14.81 -9.50
N TYR A 362 9.78 -14.04 -9.59
CA TYR A 362 9.87 -12.69 -9.05
C TYR A 362 8.79 -11.74 -9.60
N GLU A 363 8.54 -11.75 -10.92
CA GLU A 363 7.52 -10.92 -11.56
C GLU A 363 6.13 -11.16 -10.95
N ALA A 364 5.78 -12.43 -10.75
CA ALA A 364 4.49 -12.79 -10.20
C ALA A 364 4.38 -12.43 -8.71
N LEU A 365 5.48 -12.50 -7.95
CA LEU A 365 5.53 -12.04 -6.55
C LEU A 365 5.31 -10.52 -6.49
N ILE A 366 6.03 -9.75 -7.32
CA ILE A 366 5.86 -8.30 -7.40
C ILE A 366 4.43 -7.92 -7.78
N ALA A 367 3.87 -8.58 -8.78
CA ALA A 367 2.49 -8.35 -9.21
C ALA A 367 1.49 -8.58 -8.05
N LYS A 368 1.60 -9.72 -7.36
CA LYS A 368 0.68 -10.08 -6.27
C LYS A 368 0.83 -9.16 -5.06
N ILE A 369 2.05 -8.83 -4.65
CA ILE A 369 2.29 -7.85 -3.57
C ILE A 369 1.69 -6.49 -3.95
N THR A 370 1.91 -6.04 -5.21
CA THR A 370 1.33 -4.79 -5.69
C THR A 370 -0.20 -4.82 -5.65
N LEU A 371 -0.81 -5.92 -6.10
CA LEU A 371 -2.27 -6.07 -6.09
C LEU A 371 -2.84 -6.10 -4.66
N SER A 372 -2.16 -6.75 -3.71
CA SER A 372 -2.51 -6.70 -2.28
C SER A 372 -2.49 -5.27 -1.75
N MET A 373 -1.41 -4.52 -2.00
CA MET A 373 -1.25 -3.13 -1.58
C MET A 373 -2.25 -2.19 -2.26
N PHE A 374 -2.50 -2.40 -3.55
CA PHE A 374 -3.48 -1.63 -4.31
C PHE A 374 -4.90 -1.86 -3.79
N THR A 375 -5.29 -3.12 -3.54
CA THR A 375 -6.61 -3.45 -2.97
C THR A 375 -6.78 -2.87 -1.56
N TYR A 376 -5.74 -2.95 -0.73
CA TYR A 376 -5.70 -2.27 0.56
C TYR A 376 -5.99 -0.77 0.42
N ASN A 377 -5.35 -0.10 -0.54
CA ASN A 377 -5.54 1.34 -0.79
C ASN A 377 -6.97 1.67 -1.22
N ILE A 378 -7.59 0.84 -2.06
CA ILE A 378 -9.00 1.01 -2.46
C ILE A 378 -9.90 0.93 -1.23
N VAL A 379 -9.76 -0.11 -0.41
CA VAL A 379 -10.60 -0.31 0.78
C VAL A 379 -10.34 0.78 1.82
N SER A 380 -9.09 1.20 2.03
CA SER A 380 -8.73 2.32 2.90
C SER A 380 -9.34 3.65 2.42
N TYR A 381 -9.40 3.88 1.10
CA TYR A 381 -10.05 5.06 0.53
C TYR A 381 -11.56 5.01 0.72
N ILE A 382 -12.21 3.89 0.46
CA ILE A 382 -13.65 3.70 0.73
C ILE A 382 -13.94 4.01 2.20
N ASN A 383 -13.12 3.48 3.12
CA ASN A 383 -13.27 3.76 4.56
C ASN A 383 -13.13 5.25 4.88
N ARG A 384 -12.19 5.94 4.22
CA ARG A 384 -11.91 7.36 4.45
C ARG A 384 -13.06 8.26 4.02
N ILE A 385 -13.79 7.91 2.96
CA ILE A 385 -14.90 8.73 2.43
C ILE A 385 -16.26 8.36 3.03
N LYS A 386 -16.38 7.23 3.73
CA LYS A 386 -17.61 6.88 4.47
C LYS A 386 -17.80 7.82 5.65
N HIS A 387 -19.06 8.18 5.92
CA HIS A 387 -19.42 9.08 7.02
C HIS A 387 -19.36 8.39 8.40
N GLU A 388 -19.49 7.07 8.44
CA GLU A 388 -19.48 6.28 9.66
C GLU A 388 -18.10 5.69 9.93
N PRO A 389 -17.53 5.91 11.14
CA PRO A 389 -16.23 5.34 11.49
C PRO A 389 -16.34 3.82 11.65
N GLN A 390 -15.65 3.09 10.79
CA GLN A 390 -15.52 1.63 10.85
C GLN A 390 -14.03 1.25 10.92
N THR A 391 -13.74 0.10 11.53
CA THR A 391 -12.41 -0.50 11.35
C THR A 391 -12.26 -1.03 9.94
N LEU A 392 -11.03 -1.07 9.42
CA LEU A 392 -10.76 -1.59 8.08
C LEU A 392 -11.24 -3.04 7.93
N GLY A 393 -11.14 -3.83 9.00
CA GLY A 393 -11.60 -5.23 9.02
C GLY A 393 -13.12 -5.38 8.98
N GLU A 394 -13.89 -4.48 9.57
CA GLU A 394 -15.35 -4.44 9.47
C GLU A 394 -15.76 -4.09 8.04
N LEU A 395 -15.22 -3.00 7.50
CA LEU A 395 -15.48 -2.62 6.13
C LEU A 395 -15.11 -3.72 5.12
N PHE A 396 -13.99 -4.41 5.34
CA PHE A 396 -13.58 -5.52 4.47
C PHE A 396 -14.65 -6.63 4.44
N ARG A 397 -15.18 -7.01 5.61
CA ARG A 397 -16.26 -8.02 5.69
C ARG A 397 -17.57 -7.55 5.05
N ASP A 398 -17.91 -6.27 5.21
CA ASP A 398 -19.08 -5.69 4.56
C ASP A 398 -18.93 -5.75 3.03
N LEU A 399 -17.79 -5.37 2.49
CA LEU A 399 -17.51 -5.43 1.06
C LEU A 399 -17.48 -6.88 0.53
N GLU A 400 -16.95 -7.83 1.31
CA GLU A 400 -16.98 -9.27 0.99
C GLU A 400 -18.46 -9.73 0.84
N CYS A 401 -19.29 -9.41 1.83
CA CYS A 401 -20.71 -9.75 1.84
C CYS A 401 -21.48 -9.07 0.68
N GLU A 402 -21.22 -7.77 0.44
CA GLU A 402 -21.83 -7.03 -0.68
C GLU A 402 -21.48 -7.65 -2.03
N LEU A 403 -20.22 -8.02 -2.26
CA LEU A 403 -19.79 -8.66 -3.51
C LEU A 403 -20.38 -10.06 -3.69
N GLU A 404 -20.49 -10.85 -2.62
CA GLU A 404 -21.13 -12.17 -2.67
C GLU A 404 -22.64 -12.05 -2.96
N THR A 405 -23.30 -11.13 -2.30
CA THR A 405 -24.74 -10.84 -2.54
C THR A 405 -24.97 -10.36 -3.97
N LEU A 406 -24.10 -9.48 -4.48
CA LEU A 406 -24.16 -9.00 -5.86
C LEU A 406 -23.98 -10.15 -6.84
N ALA A 407 -23.01 -11.03 -6.62
CA ALA A 407 -22.77 -12.19 -7.49
C ALA A 407 -23.99 -13.13 -7.54
N ILE A 408 -24.62 -13.42 -6.39
CA ILE A 408 -25.84 -14.24 -6.29
C ILE A 408 -27.01 -13.54 -7.01
N SER A 409 -27.23 -12.26 -6.73
CA SER A 409 -28.29 -11.47 -7.38
C SER A 409 -28.15 -11.42 -8.89
N MET A 410 -26.91 -11.31 -9.38
CA MET A 410 -26.61 -11.32 -10.81
C MET A 410 -26.89 -12.68 -11.45
N GLN A 411 -26.53 -13.79 -10.78
CA GLN A 411 -26.87 -15.14 -11.28
C GLN A 411 -28.37 -15.36 -11.35
N LEU A 412 -29.10 -14.97 -10.31
CA LEU A 412 -30.57 -15.04 -10.30
C LEU A 412 -31.17 -14.19 -11.41
N PHE A 413 -30.65 -12.98 -11.62
CA PHE A 413 -31.12 -12.09 -12.65
C PHE A 413 -30.87 -12.64 -14.07
N ILE A 414 -29.69 -13.23 -14.33
CA ILE A 414 -29.37 -13.92 -15.58
C ILE A 414 -30.33 -15.10 -15.80
N GLN A 415 -30.61 -15.91 -14.77
CA GLN A 415 -31.54 -17.01 -14.85
C GLN A 415 -32.97 -16.52 -15.20
N ILE A 416 -33.43 -15.42 -14.58
CA ILE A 416 -34.71 -14.79 -14.88
C ILE A 416 -34.75 -14.32 -16.34
N LEU A 417 -33.70 -13.61 -16.81
CA LEU A 417 -33.59 -13.14 -18.18
C LEU A 417 -33.60 -14.31 -19.19
N THR A 418 -32.89 -15.40 -18.86
CA THR A 418 -32.87 -16.62 -19.68
C THR A 418 -34.28 -17.23 -19.77
N LYS A 419 -34.98 -17.35 -18.64
CA LYS A 419 -36.36 -17.84 -18.61
C LYS A 419 -37.33 -16.94 -19.37
N ILE A 420 -37.18 -15.62 -19.23
CA ILE A 420 -38.01 -14.66 -20.00
C ILE A 420 -37.69 -14.78 -21.50
N SER A 421 -36.43 -14.99 -21.91
CA SER A 421 -36.09 -15.19 -23.32
C SER A 421 -36.67 -16.51 -23.89
N GLU A 422 -36.72 -17.57 -23.08
CA GLU A 422 -37.41 -18.80 -23.44
C GLU A 422 -38.91 -18.58 -23.65
N ILE A 423 -39.54 -17.68 -22.89
CA ILE A 423 -40.95 -17.29 -22.97
C ILE A 423 -41.20 -16.24 -24.09
N GLN A 424 -40.15 -15.56 -24.62
CA GLN A 424 -40.26 -14.52 -25.65
C GLN A 424 -40.95 -15.02 -26.93
N ASN A 425 -40.90 -16.31 -27.25
CA ASN A 425 -41.66 -16.89 -28.34
C ASN A 425 -43.18 -16.86 -28.10
N VAL A 426 -43.62 -16.64 -26.83
CA VAL A 426 -45.03 -16.56 -26.42
C VAL A 426 -45.47 -15.11 -26.21
N VAL A 427 -44.55 -14.16 -26.01
CA VAL A 427 -44.83 -12.77 -25.61
C VAL A 427 -44.50 -11.77 -26.75
N LYS A 428 -44.60 -12.19 -28.00
CA LYS A 428 -44.27 -11.34 -29.18
C LYS A 428 -45.03 -10.01 -29.26
N ASP A 429 -46.16 -9.86 -28.55
CA ASP A 429 -47.03 -8.71 -28.67
C ASP A 429 -46.94 -7.66 -27.56
N ASN A 430 -46.04 -7.82 -26.56
CA ASN A 430 -45.91 -6.85 -25.46
C ASN A 430 -44.63 -6.01 -25.57
N LYS A 431 -44.73 -4.90 -26.32
CA LYS A 431 -43.62 -3.94 -26.57
C LYS A 431 -43.00 -3.37 -25.28
N ASP A 432 -43.80 -3.15 -24.25
CA ASP A 432 -43.31 -2.55 -23.00
C ASP A 432 -42.42 -3.53 -22.21
N LEU A 433 -42.81 -4.80 -22.18
CA LEU A 433 -42.00 -5.85 -21.54
C LEU A 433 -40.69 -6.08 -22.29
N LEU A 434 -40.73 -6.05 -23.63
CA LEU A 434 -39.52 -6.18 -24.47
C LEU A 434 -38.57 -5.00 -24.29
N ASN A 435 -39.08 -3.77 -24.12
CA ASN A 435 -38.28 -2.60 -23.82
C ASN A 435 -37.65 -2.69 -22.44
N ILE A 436 -38.39 -3.11 -21.42
CA ILE A 436 -37.82 -3.32 -20.06
C ILE A 436 -36.70 -4.37 -20.09
N ILE A 437 -36.93 -5.48 -20.79
CA ILE A 437 -35.89 -6.54 -20.94
C ILE A 437 -34.67 -6.02 -21.68
N ALA A 438 -34.84 -5.24 -22.74
CA ALA A 438 -33.77 -4.66 -23.52
C ALA A 438 -32.95 -3.68 -22.68
N VAL A 439 -33.58 -2.80 -21.89
CA VAL A 439 -32.95 -1.86 -20.97
C VAL A 439 -32.20 -2.59 -19.85
N LEU A 440 -32.83 -3.59 -19.24
CA LEU A 440 -32.19 -4.41 -18.18
C LEU A 440 -31.01 -5.22 -18.73
N SER A 441 -31.14 -5.80 -19.92
CA SER A 441 -30.05 -6.53 -20.59
C SER A 441 -28.90 -5.61 -20.97
N ALA A 442 -29.17 -4.42 -21.51
CA ALA A 442 -28.17 -3.45 -21.88
C ALA A 442 -27.44 -2.88 -20.63
N TYR A 443 -28.20 -2.61 -19.56
CA TYR A 443 -27.61 -2.16 -18.29
C TYR A 443 -26.77 -3.28 -17.64
N THR A 444 -27.28 -4.49 -17.59
CA THR A 444 -26.60 -5.67 -17.10
C THR A 444 -25.32 -5.94 -17.90
N LYS A 445 -25.40 -5.90 -19.24
CA LYS A 445 -24.24 -6.01 -20.13
C LYS A 445 -23.23 -4.89 -19.90
N LYS A 446 -23.66 -3.68 -19.61
CA LYS A 446 -22.77 -2.54 -19.32
C LYS A 446 -22.09 -2.67 -17.97
N GLN A 447 -22.77 -3.15 -16.93
CA GLN A 447 -22.19 -3.43 -15.60
C GLN A 447 -21.43 -4.76 -15.58
N LEU A 448 -21.91 -5.77 -16.31
CA LEU A 448 -21.25 -7.06 -16.54
C LEU A 448 -20.29 -7.05 -17.72
N GLY A 449 -20.33 -6.08 -18.62
CA GLY A 449 -19.39 -5.95 -19.72
C GLY A 449 -17.94 -5.87 -19.24
N PHE A 450 -17.76 -5.47 -18.00
CA PHE A 450 -16.50 -5.64 -17.27
C PHE A 450 -16.27 -7.08 -16.78
N MET A 451 -17.31 -7.92 -16.74
CA MET A 451 -17.26 -9.30 -16.26
C MET A 451 -17.65 -10.34 -17.33
N CYS A 452 -18.33 -9.96 -18.41
CA CYS A 452 -19.05 -10.87 -19.32
C CYS A 452 -18.81 -10.65 -20.82
N GLU A 453 -17.86 -9.89 -21.27
CA GLU A 453 -17.45 -9.96 -22.68
C GLU A 453 -16.44 -11.11 -22.85
N SER A 454 -17.00 -12.27 -23.15
CA SER A 454 -16.32 -13.45 -23.68
C SER A 454 -15.75 -13.18 -25.07
#